data_ab89e41682eed2f21c05d2cd043d545a
#
_entry.id   ab89e41682eed2f21c05d2cd043d545a
#
_cell.length_a   1.000
_cell.length_b   1.000
_cell.length_c   1.000
_cell.angle_alpha   90.00
_cell.angle_beta   90.00
_cell.angle_gamma   90.00
#
_symmetry.space_group_name_H-M   'P 1'
#
loop_
_entity.id
_entity.type
_entity.pdbx_description
1 polymer ?
#
loop_
_entity_poly.entity_id
_entity_poly.type
_entity_poly.pdbx_seq_one_letter_code
_entity_poly.pdbx_strand_id
1 'polypeptide(L)'
;MGYTEDYQLQIEKIREALGCDIIALALVEPAENLHVLKWQYISGNISGRIKKVVLQSGKGIAGGVFKSGKPLLVSDVSEFAARDDLFNYPILRLEKLKSIGATPLWHGGRVVGVILGGFREPHLMTPEKLQMLISMSKSGMGTLDGKELMWN
;
A
#
# COMPACT_ATOMS: atom_id res chain seq x y z
N MET A 1 -12.48 -20.37 -9.85
CA MET A 1 -12.26 -20.23 -9.56
C MET A 1 -11.73 -20.08 -8.92
N GLY A 2 -12.15 -20.02 -8.79
CA GLY A 2 -11.71 -19.86 -7.80
C GLY A 2 -10.49 -19.63 -7.28
N TYR A 3 -9.75 -19.78 -7.83
CA TYR A 3 -8.58 -19.40 -7.35
C TYR A 3 -8.40 -17.99 -7.49
N THR A 4 -9.43 -17.32 -7.74
CA THR A 4 -9.38 -15.91 -7.61
C THR A 4 -9.08 -15.58 -6.19
N GLU A 5 -7.98 -14.97 -5.95
CA GLU A 5 -7.60 -14.69 -4.60
C GLU A 5 -8.52 -13.68 -4.00
N ASP A 6 -8.83 -13.90 -2.77
CA ASP A 6 -9.56 -12.92 -2.00
C ASP A 6 -8.53 -12.00 -1.36
N TYR A 7 -8.15 -10.96 -2.06
CA TYR A 7 -7.14 -10.04 -1.54
C TYR A 7 -7.62 -9.34 -0.28
N GLN A 8 -8.92 -9.10 -0.16
CA GLN A 8 -9.45 -8.50 1.05
C GLN A 8 -9.19 -9.40 2.26
N LEU A 9 -9.44 -10.69 2.12
CA LEU A 9 -9.19 -11.64 3.20
C LEU A 9 -7.69 -11.70 3.52
N GLN A 10 -6.86 -11.69 2.50
CA GLN A 10 -5.43 -11.76 2.72
C GLN A 10 -4.90 -10.55 3.46
N ILE A 11 -5.33 -9.34 3.10
CA ILE A 11 -4.85 -8.16 3.81
C ILE A 11 -5.42 -8.11 5.23
N GLU A 12 -6.59 -8.65 5.47
CA GLU A 12 -7.12 -8.74 6.82
C GLU A 12 -6.26 -9.66 7.70
N LYS A 13 -5.80 -10.77 7.14
CA LYS A 13 -4.90 -11.65 7.87
C LYS A 13 -3.56 -10.99 8.16
N ILE A 14 -3.03 -10.23 7.20
CA ILE A 14 -1.78 -9.52 7.41
C ILE A 14 -1.95 -8.45 8.49
N ARG A 15 -3.05 -7.71 8.45
CA ARG A 15 -3.30 -6.69 9.45
C ARG A 15 -3.34 -7.29 10.85
N GLU A 16 -4.01 -8.41 10.99
CA GLU A 16 -4.11 -9.09 12.27
C GLU A 16 -2.75 -9.58 12.75
N ALA A 17 -1.96 -10.16 11.86
CA ALA A 17 -0.65 -10.68 12.21
C ALA A 17 0.32 -9.58 12.61
N LEU A 18 0.28 -8.44 11.95
CA LEU A 18 1.14 -7.32 12.29
C LEU A 18 0.60 -6.48 13.45
N GLY A 19 -0.68 -6.59 13.75
CA GLY A 19 -1.31 -5.77 14.77
C GLY A 19 -1.44 -4.31 14.38
N CYS A 20 -1.40 -4.00 13.08
CA CYS A 20 -1.47 -2.61 12.65
C CYS A 20 -2.91 -2.15 12.51
N ASP A 21 -3.09 -0.83 12.45
CA ASP A 21 -4.41 -0.22 12.37
C ASP A 21 -5.01 -0.32 10.99
N ILE A 22 -4.19 -0.35 9.96
CA ILE A 22 -4.66 -0.39 8.59
C ILE A 22 -3.68 -1.19 7.73
N ILE A 23 -4.22 -1.96 6.78
CA ILE A 23 -3.47 -2.48 5.65
C ILE A 23 -4.21 -2.01 4.40
N ALA A 24 -3.48 -1.54 3.42
CA ALA A 24 -4.04 -1.10 2.15
C ALA A 24 -3.23 -1.66 0.99
N LEU A 25 -3.93 -2.10 -0.03
CA LEU A 25 -3.30 -2.66 -1.23
C LEU A 25 -3.70 -1.81 -2.42
N ALA A 26 -2.70 -1.22 -3.07
CA ALA A 26 -2.91 -0.48 -4.31
C ALA A 26 -2.44 -1.35 -5.46
N LEU A 27 -3.25 -1.39 -6.51
CA LEU A 27 -2.87 -2.09 -7.72
C LEU A 27 -2.65 -1.07 -8.83
N VAL A 28 -1.68 -1.38 -9.69
CA VAL A 28 -1.38 -0.55 -10.84
C VAL A 28 -2.43 -0.79 -11.90
N GLU A 29 -2.99 0.28 -12.46
CA GLU A 29 -3.94 0.19 -13.55
C GLU A 29 -3.39 0.98 -14.74
N PRO A 30 -3.44 0.44 -15.95
CA PRO A 30 -3.04 1.22 -17.10
C PRO A 30 -4.07 2.30 -17.37
N ALA A 31 -3.58 3.47 -17.73
CA ALA A 31 -4.44 4.56 -18.15
C ALA A 31 -3.72 5.22 -19.28
N GLU A 32 -4.39 5.51 -20.35
CA GLU A 32 -3.80 6.02 -21.57
C GLU A 32 -2.33 6.34 -21.49
N ASN A 33 -1.49 6.58 -21.73
CA ASN A 33 -0.05 6.81 -21.75
C ASN A 33 0.63 6.80 -20.38
N LEU A 34 -0.05 6.36 -19.32
CA LEU A 34 0.59 6.30 -18.02
C LEU A 34 -0.05 5.22 -17.14
N HIS A 35 0.59 4.97 -16.02
CA HIS A 35 0.07 4.01 -15.05
C HIS A 35 -0.43 4.78 -13.84
N VAL A 36 -1.57 4.36 -13.31
CA VAL A 36 -2.14 4.95 -12.10
C VAL A 36 -2.30 3.86 -11.05
N LEU A 37 -2.28 4.29 -9.80
CA LEU A 37 -2.46 3.39 -8.67
C LEU A 37 -3.69 3.82 -7.89
N LYS A 38 -4.49 2.85 -7.48
CA LYS A 38 -5.66 3.09 -6.66
C LYS A 38 -5.62 2.12 -5.50
N TRP A 39 -5.95 2.62 -4.30
CA TRP A 39 -6.08 1.76 -3.13
C TRP A 39 -7.37 0.96 -3.28
N GLN A 40 -7.27 -0.26 -3.75
CA GLN A 40 -8.44 -1.06 -4.09
C GLN A 40 -8.95 -1.91 -2.95
N TYR A 41 -8.04 -2.36 -2.08
CA TYR A 41 -8.41 -3.20 -0.95
C TYR A 41 -7.86 -2.60 0.30
N ILE A 42 -8.70 -2.43 1.32
CA ILE A 42 -8.30 -1.78 2.56
C ILE A 42 -8.95 -2.51 3.72
N SER A 43 -8.20 -2.70 4.81
CA SER A 43 -8.70 -3.26 6.04
C SER A 43 -8.33 -2.32 7.19
N GLY A 44 -9.30 -1.93 8.01
CA GLY A 44 -9.07 -1.04 9.14
C GLY A 44 -9.22 0.44 8.85
N ASN A 45 -9.73 0.79 7.68
CA ASN A 45 -9.87 2.20 7.30
C ASN A 45 -10.99 2.88 8.11
N ILE A 46 -10.84 4.19 8.32
CA ILE A 46 -11.88 4.97 8.99
C ILE A 46 -12.90 5.55 8.01
N SER A 47 -12.57 5.62 6.74
CA SER A 47 -13.55 6.07 5.76
C SER A 47 -13.26 5.41 4.41
N GLY A 48 -14.21 5.51 3.49
CA GLY A 48 -14.01 4.98 2.14
C GLY A 48 -13.38 5.97 1.18
N ARG A 49 -13.02 7.16 1.67
CA ARG A 49 -12.53 8.23 0.79
C ARG A 49 -11.23 7.88 0.08
N ILE A 50 -10.38 7.08 0.74
CA ILE A 50 -9.10 6.74 0.15
C ILE A 50 -9.26 5.91 -1.13
N LYS A 51 -10.34 5.16 -1.27
CA LYS A 51 -10.57 4.37 -2.48
C LYS A 51 -10.85 5.22 -3.72
N LYS A 52 -11.15 6.50 -3.51
CA LYS A 52 -11.42 7.42 -4.62
C LYS A 52 -10.16 8.13 -5.09
N VAL A 53 -9.04 7.94 -4.40
CA VAL A 53 -7.80 8.61 -4.75
C VAL A 53 -7.11 7.85 -5.88
N VAL A 54 -6.71 8.59 -6.91
CA VAL A 54 -5.95 8.03 -8.03
C VAL A 54 -4.59 8.70 -8.03
N LEU A 55 -3.54 7.90 -8.00
CA LEU A 55 -2.18 8.40 -7.90
C LEU A 55 -1.39 8.00 -9.14
N GLN A 56 -0.55 8.92 -9.63
CA GLN A 56 0.37 8.65 -10.72
C GLN A 56 1.72 8.22 -10.14
N SER A 57 2.55 7.63 -10.99
CA SER A 57 3.91 7.27 -10.61
C SER A 57 4.63 8.47 -10.00
N GLY A 58 5.24 8.24 -8.84
CA GLY A 58 5.95 9.29 -8.13
C GLY A 58 5.09 10.15 -7.24
N LYS A 59 3.77 9.97 -7.24
CA LYS A 59 2.86 10.77 -6.44
C LYS A 59 2.30 9.96 -5.28
N GLY A 60 2.25 10.58 -4.09
CA GLY A 60 1.77 9.93 -2.89
C GLY A 60 2.68 8.80 -2.45
N ILE A 61 2.24 8.06 -1.43
CA ILE A 61 3.03 6.92 -0.96
C ILE A 61 3.06 5.81 -2.01
N ALA A 62 1.91 5.45 -2.55
CA ALA A 62 1.86 4.34 -3.50
C ALA A 62 2.63 4.68 -4.78
N GLY A 63 2.47 5.90 -5.30
CA GLY A 63 3.19 6.29 -6.52
C GLY A 63 4.69 6.37 -6.30
N GLY A 64 5.12 6.81 -5.11
CA GLY A 64 6.53 6.89 -4.79
C GLY A 64 7.18 5.53 -4.68
N VAL A 65 6.52 4.59 -4.00
CA VAL A 65 7.02 3.22 -3.88
C VAL A 65 7.02 2.53 -5.25
N PHE A 66 5.98 2.76 -6.03
CA PHE A 66 5.92 2.21 -7.38
C PHE A 66 7.10 2.69 -8.22
N LYS A 67 7.36 3.99 -8.18
CA LYS A 67 8.43 4.57 -8.99
C LYS A 67 9.81 4.13 -8.54
N SER A 68 10.05 4.09 -7.23
CA SER A 68 11.36 3.73 -6.71
C SER A 68 11.63 2.23 -6.74
N GLY A 69 10.58 1.41 -6.65
CA GLY A 69 10.73 -0.03 -6.53
C GLY A 69 11.32 -0.46 -5.19
N LYS A 70 11.29 0.41 -4.18
CA LYS A 70 11.92 0.13 -2.88
C LYS A 70 10.92 0.26 -1.75
N PRO A 71 11.09 -0.54 -0.68
CA PRO A 71 10.26 -0.37 0.51
C PRO A 71 10.50 0.98 1.15
N LEU A 72 9.51 1.45 1.89
CA LEU A 72 9.57 2.71 2.60
C LEU A 72 9.14 2.49 4.04
N LEU A 73 9.94 2.99 4.97
CA LEU A 73 9.59 2.99 6.39
C LEU A 73 9.52 4.43 6.87
N VAL A 74 8.39 4.81 7.46
CA VAL A 74 8.21 6.11 8.07
C VAL A 74 7.85 5.89 9.53
N SER A 75 8.82 6.12 10.42
CA SER A 75 8.62 5.91 11.86
C SER A 75 7.74 6.98 12.47
N ASP A 76 7.80 8.19 11.95
CA ASP A 76 7.01 9.30 12.46
C ASP A 76 6.62 10.19 11.28
N VAL A 77 5.35 10.17 10.93
CA VAL A 77 4.85 10.93 9.79
C VAL A 77 5.11 12.43 9.96
N SER A 78 5.07 12.92 11.20
CA SER A 78 5.31 14.35 11.43
C SER A 78 6.72 14.78 11.06
N GLU A 79 7.69 13.85 11.07
CA GLU A 79 9.05 14.13 10.64
C GLU A 79 9.23 13.91 9.15
N PHE A 80 8.37 13.09 8.56
CA PHE A 80 8.44 12.79 7.14
C PHE A 80 7.80 13.88 6.29
N ALA A 81 6.68 14.42 6.76
CA ALA A 81 5.93 15.43 6.01
C ALA A 81 5.36 16.44 6.97
N ALA A 82 5.61 17.71 6.69
CA ALA A 82 5.00 18.79 7.46
C ALA A 82 3.49 18.77 7.21
N ARG A 83 2.75 19.44 8.11
CA ARG A 83 1.29 19.45 8.03
C ARG A 83 0.79 19.82 6.63
N ASP A 84 1.40 20.85 6.01
CA ASP A 84 0.97 21.30 4.70
C ASP A 84 1.29 20.30 3.61
N ASP A 85 2.34 19.50 3.80
CA ASP A 85 2.74 18.52 2.80
C ASP A 85 1.87 17.27 2.82
N LEU A 86 1.07 17.08 3.86
CA LEU A 86 0.20 15.90 3.94
C LEU A 86 -0.81 15.85 2.81
N PHE A 87 -1.12 16.99 2.18
CA PHE A 87 -1.99 17.00 1.01
C PHE A 87 -1.39 16.20 -0.14
N ASN A 88 -0.07 16.05 -0.16
CA ASN A 88 0.59 15.26 -1.19
C ASN A 88 0.58 13.76 -0.86
N TYR A 89 0.10 13.38 0.32
CA TYR A 89 0.07 11.99 0.78
C TYR A 89 -1.33 11.67 1.32
N PRO A 90 -2.31 11.52 0.42
CA PRO A 90 -3.72 11.40 0.85
C PRO A 90 -3.99 10.31 1.88
N ILE A 91 -3.33 9.15 1.75
CA ILE A 91 -3.62 8.08 2.71
C ILE A 91 -3.16 8.44 4.12
N LEU A 92 -2.05 9.17 4.24
CA LEU A 92 -1.58 9.62 5.55
C LEU A 92 -2.57 10.58 6.18
N ARG A 93 -3.09 11.49 5.37
CA ARG A 93 -4.01 12.53 5.84
C ARG A 93 -5.40 11.95 6.12
N LEU A 94 -5.96 11.24 5.17
CA LEU A 94 -7.34 10.75 5.28
C LEU A 94 -7.49 9.67 6.35
N GLU A 95 -6.47 8.85 6.53
CA GLU A 95 -6.51 7.77 7.51
C GLU A 95 -5.77 8.12 8.81
N LYS A 96 -5.27 9.35 8.92
CA LYS A 96 -4.64 9.86 10.15
C LYS A 96 -3.47 8.98 10.61
N LEU A 97 -2.66 8.54 9.66
CA LEU A 97 -1.56 7.65 9.97
C LEU A 97 -0.36 8.40 10.53
N LYS A 98 0.31 7.79 11.49
CA LYS A 98 1.46 8.40 12.17
C LYS A 98 2.75 7.61 11.95
N SER A 99 2.66 6.32 11.62
CA SER A 99 3.81 5.55 11.19
C SER A 99 3.34 4.53 10.16
N ILE A 100 4.17 4.28 9.15
CA ILE A 100 3.79 3.36 8.08
C ILE A 100 5.00 2.59 7.57
N GLY A 101 4.71 1.46 6.96
CA GLY A 101 5.65 0.75 6.11
C GLY A 101 4.94 0.37 4.83
N ALA A 102 5.63 0.50 3.72
CA ALA A 102 5.06 0.17 2.42
C ALA A 102 6.11 -0.56 1.59
N THR A 103 5.66 -1.48 0.76
CA THR A 103 6.59 -2.24 -0.07
C THR A 103 5.96 -2.50 -1.43
N PRO A 104 6.77 -2.50 -2.50
CA PRO A 104 6.24 -2.84 -3.82
C PRO A 104 5.98 -4.33 -3.92
N LEU A 105 5.01 -4.69 -4.75
CA LEU A 105 4.73 -6.07 -5.10
C LEU A 105 5.24 -6.28 -6.52
N TRP A 106 6.07 -7.29 -6.68
CA TRP A 106 6.73 -7.56 -7.95
C TRP A 106 6.15 -8.79 -8.64
N HIS A 107 6.02 -8.71 -9.95
CA HIS A 107 5.70 -9.88 -10.76
C HIS A 107 6.34 -9.71 -12.14
N GLY A 108 7.08 -10.72 -12.55
CA GLY A 108 7.71 -10.68 -13.89
C GLY A 108 8.70 -9.54 -14.05
N GLY A 109 9.38 -9.16 -12.98
CA GLY A 109 10.40 -8.13 -13.04
C GLY A 109 9.87 -6.70 -13.00
N ARG A 110 8.59 -6.53 -12.73
CA ARG A 110 8.03 -5.19 -12.65
C ARG A 110 7.10 -5.08 -11.44
N VAL A 111 6.89 -3.86 -10.99
CA VAL A 111 6.00 -3.58 -9.86
C VAL A 111 4.56 -3.61 -10.36
N VAL A 112 3.73 -4.42 -9.71
CA VAL A 112 2.32 -4.56 -10.07
C VAL A 112 1.39 -3.99 -9.00
N GLY A 113 1.93 -3.65 -7.84
CA GLY A 113 1.14 -3.07 -6.77
C GLY A 113 2.01 -2.59 -5.64
N VAL A 114 1.38 -2.00 -4.64
CA VAL A 114 2.03 -1.52 -3.42
C VAL A 114 1.15 -1.90 -2.25
N ILE A 115 1.74 -2.50 -1.22
CA ILE A 115 1.01 -2.79 0.01
C ILE A 115 1.58 -1.94 1.13
N LEU A 116 0.69 -1.39 1.94
CA LEU A 116 1.03 -0.50 3.05
C LEU A 116 0.40 -0.98 4.33
N GLY A 117 1.20 -1.01 5.40
CA GLY A 117 0.69 -1.22 6.75
C GLY A 117 0.96 0.03 7.56
N GLY A 118 0.00 0.42 8.40
CA GLY A 118 0.16 1.66 9.13
C GLY A 118 -0.46 1.64 10.51
N PHE A 119 0.02 2.58 11.32
CA PHE A 119 -0.48 2.80 12.68
C PHE A 119 -0.87 4.26 12.84
N ARG A 120 -1.85 4.49 13.69
CA ARG A 120 -2.27 5.86 14.00
C ARG A 120 -1.51 6.45 15.17
N GLU A 121 -0.37 5.82 15.53
CA GLU A 121 0.58 6.35 16.50
C GLU A 121 1.98 6.25 15.93
N PRO A 122 2.88 7.18 16.30
CA PRO A 122 4.24 7.13 15.78
C PRO A 122 5.02 5.97 16.39
N HIS A 123 6.06 5.57 15.69
CA HIS A 123 7.04 4.58 16.14
C HIS A 123 6.52 3.17 16.36
N LEU A 124 5.26 2.89 15.99
CA LEU A 124 4.75 1.52 16.07
C LEU A 124 5.11 0.70 14.84
N MET A 125 5.31 1.36 13.67
CA MET A 125 5.83 0.66 12.51
C MET A 125 7.34 0.60 12.63
N THR A 126 7.89 -0.61 12.67
CA THR A 126 9.31 -0.84 12.90
C THR A 126 9.91 -1.56 11.71
N PRO A 127 11.27 -1.58 11.60
CA PRO A 127 11.90 -2.36 10.54
C PRO A 127 11.49 -3.83 10.56
N GLU A 128 11.31 -4.40 11.76
CA GLU A 128 10.89 -5.80 11.88
C GLU A 128 9.49 -6.02 11.33
N LYS A 129 8.57 -5.11 11.62
CA LYS A 129 7.21 -5.22 11.11
C LYS A 129 7.17 -5.00 9.60
N LEU A 130 8.00 -4.09 9.10
CA LEU A 130 8.09 -3.91 7.66
C LEU A 130 8.60 -5.18 6.99
N GLN A 131 9.59 -5.83 7.60
CA GLN A 131 10.10 -7.08 7.05
C GLN A 131 9.02 -8.17 7.07
N MET A 132 8.21 -8.22 8.13
CA MET A 132 7.08 -9.13 8.18
C MET A 132 6.08 -8.84 7.07
N LEU A 133 5.80 -7.57 6.83
CA LEU A 133 4.87 -7.17 5.76
C LEU A 133 5.42 -7.64 4.41
N ILE A 134 6.70 -7.44 4.17
CA ILE A 134 7.33 -7.88 2.93
C ILE A 134 7.20 -9.39 2.76
N SER A 135 7.52 -10.15 3.81
CA SER A 135 7.47 -11.61 3.74
C SER A 135 6.04 -12.12 3.54
N MET A 136 5.10 -11.57 4.28
CA MET A 136 3.72 -12.02 4.20
C MET A 136 3.09 -11.65 2.87
N SER A 137 3.45 -10.49 2.31
CA SER A 137 2.89 -10.10 1.02
C SER A 137 3.41 -10.99 -0.11
N LYS A 138 4.65 -11.48 0.00
CA LYS A 138 5.17 -12.39 -1.01
C LYS A 138 4.44 -13.72 -1.02
N SER A 139 4.13 -14.27 0.16
CA SER A 139 3.47 -15.57 0.22
C SER A 139 1.96 -15.45 0.19
N GLY A 140 1.40 -14.40 0.81
CA GLY A 140 -0.04 -14.23 0.88
C GLY A 140 -0.67 -13.66 -0.38
N MET A 141 0.14 -13.03 -1.23
CA MET A 141 -0.33 -12.45 -2.49
C MET A 141 0.21 -13.23 -3.69
N GLY A 142 0.41 -14.54 -3.49
CA GLY A 142 1.08 -15.35 -4.48
C GLY A 142 0.39 -15.50 -5.81
N THR A 143 -0.90 -15.18 -5.87
CA THR A 143 -1.60 -15.25 -7.13
C THR A 143 -1.64 -13.94 -7.89
N LEU A 144 -1.07 -12.90 -7.33
CA LEU A 144 -0.99 -11.63 -8.03
C LEU A 144 0.01 -11.78 -9.17
N ASP A 145 -0.46 -11.87 -10.38
CA ASP A 145 0.40 -12.19 -11.51
C ASP A 145 0.47 -11.07 -12.54
N GLY A 146 -0.09 -9.94 -12.24
CA GLY A 146 -0.03 -8.79 -13.14
C GLY A 146 -1.07 -8.81 -14.24
N LYS A 147 -1.79 -9.91 -14.41
CA LYS A 147 -2.81 -9.95 -15.44
C LYS A 147 -3.97 -9.04 -15.13
N GLU A 148 -4.23 -8.84 -13.86
CA GLU A 148 -5.27 -7.91 -13.45
C GLU A 148 -5.01 -6.50 -13.96
N LEU A 149 -3.79 -6.24 -14.37
CA LEU A 149 -3.36 -4.91 -14.76
C LEU A 149 -3.19 -4.78 -16.24
N MET A 150 -3.28 -5.86 -16.93
CA MET A 150 -2.87 -5.87 -18.29
C MET A 150 -3.95 -5.79 -19.30
N TRP A 151 -4.89 -5.92 -19.06
CA TRP A 151 -5.77 -5.86 -20.00
C TRP A 151 -6.64 -5.33 -19.81
N ASN A 152 -6.56 -5.24 -19.83
CA ASN A 152 -7.04 -4.66 -19.86
C ASN A 152 -7.40 -4.45 -20.38
#